data_2c97e9d5cf4c80ca5739af166b860da8
#
_entry.id   2c97e9d5cf4c80ca5739af166b860da8
#
_cell.length_a   1.000
_cell.length_b   1.000
_cell.length_c   1.000
_cell.angle_alpha   90.00
_cell.angle_beta   90.00
_cell.angle_gamma   90.00
#
_symmetry.space_group_name_H-M   'P 1'
#
loop_
_entity.id
_entity.type
_entity.pdbx_description
1 polymer ?
#
loop_
_entity_poly.entity_id
_entity_poly.type
_entity_poly.pdbx_seq_one_letter_code
_entity_poly.pdbx_strand_id
1 'polypeptide(L)'
;MEGNGNLDEYSNSHPIVRTHPETGKKILYVNSMYTKKIIGIEKNESDEILKEIFLHQERLDFTCRFKWTENAVALWDNRCTLHQGLTDFFPGRGLGHERIMDRIAIEGEKPS
;
A
#
# COMPACT_ATOMS: atom_id res chain seq x y z
N MET A 1 -9.69 -8.36 1.65
CA MET A 1 -8.74 -8.78 2.69
C MET A 1 -9.37 -9.82 3.58
N GLU A 2 -8.64 -10.79 3.97
CA GLU A 2 -9.13 -11.88 4.79
C GLU A 2 -8.29 -12.02 6.03
N GLY A 3 -8.93 -12.20 7.20
CA GLY A 3 -8.26 -12.44 8.44
C GLY A 3 -8.54 -13.83 8.99
N ASN A 4 -7.92 -14.18 10.08
CA ASN A 4 -8.31 -15.35 10.87
C ASN A 4 -9.34 -14.92 11.93
N GLY A 5 -9.77 -15.83 12.78
CA GLY A 5 -10.85 -15.58 13.74
C GLY A 5 -10.76 -14.28 14.52
N ASN A 6 -9.58 -13.97 15.06
CA ASN A 6 -9.41 -12.76 15.86
C ASN A 6 -9.24 -11.50 15.05
N LEU A 7 -8.90 -11.65 13.77
CA LEU A 7 -8.66 -10.54 12.86
C LEU A 7 -9.82 -10.25 11.93
N ASP A 8 -10.82 -11.12 11.91
CA ASP A 8 -11.96 -10.97 11.00
C ASP A 8 -12.68 -9.64 11.16
N GLU A 9 -12.77 -9.12 12.36
CA GLU A 9 -13.39 -7.83 12.62
C GLU A 9 -12.64 -6.68 11.95
N TYR A 10 -11.37 -6.87 11.59
CA TYR A 10 -10.55 -5.88 10.90
C TYR A 10 -10.44 -6.14 9.40
N SER A 11 -11.07 -7.19 8.92
CA SER A 11 -11.05 -7.55 7.50
C SER A 11 -12.16 -6.85 6.75
N ASN A 12 -11.84 -6.36 5.56
CA ASN A 12 -12.79 -5.70 4.67
C ASN A 12 -12.58 -6.16 3.24
N SER A 13 -13.66 -6.12 2.47
CA SER A 13 -13.63 -6.36 1.05
C SER A 13 -13.67 -5.04 0.31
N HIS A 14 -12.80 -4.88 -0.68
CA HIS A 14 -12.72 -3.68 -1.49
C HIS A 14 -12.61 -4.07 -2.97
N PRO A 15 -13.07 -3.23 -3.89
CA PRO A 15 -12.86 -3.50 -5.31
C PRO A 15 -11.37 -3.42 -5.65
N ILE A 16 -10.91 -4.32 -6.55
CA ILE A 16 -9.54 -4.30 -7.04
C ILE A 16 -9.27 -3.04 -7.86
N VAL A 17 -10.23 -2.69 -8.70
CA VAL A 17 -10.18 -1.47 -9.51
C VAL A 17 -11.24 -0.53 -8.99
N ARG A 18 -10.83 0.65 -8.59
CA ARG A 18 -11.76 1.68 -8.15
C ARG A 18 -11.50 2.97 -8.93
N THR A 19 -12.47 3.87 -8.90
CA THR A 19 -12.34 5.16 -9.55
C THR A 19 -11.96 6.21 -8.52
N HIS A 20 -10.91 6.96 -8.82
CA HIS A 20 -10.49 8.05 -7.93
C HIS A 20 -11.58 9.11 -7.87
N PRO A 21 -12.03 9.51 -6.68
CA PRO A 21 -13.19 10.40 -6.55
C PRO A 21 -12.98 11.80 -7.11
N GLU A 22 -11.74 12.25 -7.23
CA GLU A 22 -11.43 13.59 -7.72
C GLU A 22 -10.95 13.62 -9.16
N THR A 23 -10.16 12.63 -9.57
CA THR A 23 -9.60 12.62 -10.94
C THR A 23 -10.45 11.85 -11.93
N GLY A 24 -11.31 10.94 -11.46
CA GLY A 24 -12.08 10.04 -12.30
C GLY A 24 -11.28 8.92 -12.94
N LYS A 25 -10.00 8.82 -12.63
CA LYS A 25 -9.12 7.78 -13.20
C LYS A 25 -9.26 6.47 -12.45
N LYS A 26 -9.03 5.37 -13.17
CA LYS A 26 -9.03 4.04 -12.56
C LYS A 26 -7.76 3.81 -11.78
N ILE A 27 -7.89 3.16 -10.63
CA ILE A 27 -6.79 2.84 -9.72
C ILE A 27 -6.81 1.36 -9.41
N LEU A 28 -5.62 0.75 -9.29
CA LEU A 28 -5.48 -0.58 -8.71
C LEU A 28 -5.43 -0.43 -7.18
N TYR A 29 -6.44 -0.95 -6.51
CA TYR A 29 -6.54 -0.82 -5.06
C TYR A 29 -6.21 -2.14 -4.37
N VAL A 30 -4.96 -2.57 -4.52
CA VAL A 30 -4.42 -3.77 -3.88
C VAL A 30 -3.06 -3.44 -3.28
N ASN A 31 -2.70 -4.17 -2.24
CA ASN A 31 -1.45 -3.96 -1.52
C ASN A 31 -0.87 -5.31 -1.13
N SER A 32 0.38 -5.61 -1.50
CA SER A 32 1.02 -6.89 -1.21
C SER A 32 1.10 -7.21 0.29
N MET A 33 1.06 -6.20 1.14
CA MET A 33 1.12 -6.38 2.59
C MET A 33 -0.24 -6.74 3.18
N TYR A 34 -1.33 -6.23 2.63
CA TYR A 34 -2.66 -6.35 3.23
C TYR A 34 -3.64 -7.18 2.42
N THR A 35 -3.53 -7.19 1.09
CA THR A 35 -4.46 -7.94 0.25
C THR A 35 -4.16 -9.43 0.33
N LYS A 36 -5.17 -10.23 0.67
CA LYS A 36 -5.01 -11.66 0.90
C LYS A 36 -5.47 -12.50 -0.27
N LYS A 37 -6.63 -12.18 -0.84
CA LYS A 37 -7.18 -12.97 -1.93
C LYS A 37 -8.21 -12.17 -2.73
N ILE A 38 -8.53 -12.69 -3.90
CA ILE A 38 -9.64 -12.20 -4.73
C ILE A 38 -10.84 -13.08 -4.43
N ILE A 39 -11.94 -12.46 -4.03
CA ILE A 39 -13.17 -13.17 -3.71
C ILE A 39 -13.84 -13.65 -5.00
N GLY A 40 -14.33 -14.88 -4.99
CA GLY A 40 -15.06 -15.45 -6.12
C GLY A 40 -14.20 -16.23 -7.09
N ILE A 41 -12.90 -16.35 -6.84
CA ILE A 41 -11.97 -17.09 -7.67
C ILE A 41 -11.27 -18.15 -6.82
N GLU A 42 -10.89 -19.26 -7.44
CA GLU A 42 -10.14 -20.31 -6.77
C GLU A 42 -8.79 -19.75 -6.26
N LYS A 43 -8.36 -20.25 -5.11
CA LYS A 43 -7.21 -19.68 -4.40
C LYS A 43 -5.94 -19.63 -5.24
N ASN A 44 -5.61 -20.70 -5.95
CA ASN A 44 -4.39 -20.74 -6.75
C ASN A 44 -4.43 -19.71 -7.88
N GLU A 45 -5.57 -19.54 -8.50
CA GLU A 45 -5.77 -18.53 -9.54
C GLU A 45 -5.69 -17.14 -8.97
N SER A 46 -6.30 -16.91 -7.80
CA SER A 46 -6.21 -15.65 -7.09
C SER A 46 -4.76 -15.29 -6.77
N ASP A 47 -4.00 -16.24 -6.25
CA ASP A 47 -2.60 -16.01 -5.89
C ASP A 47 -1.76 -15.63 -7.10
N GLU A 48 -1.98 -16.28 -8.25
CA GLU A 48 -1.25 -15.96 -9.47
C GLU A 48 -1.59 -14.58 -10.03
N ILE A 49 -2.87 -14.23 -10.02
CA ILE A 49 -3.30 -12.91 -10.49
C ILE A 49 -2.73 -11.81 -9.60
N LEU A 50 -2.81 -11.98 -8.28
CA LEU A 50 -2.27 -11.00 -7.35
C LEU A 50 -0.77 -10.86 -7.49
N LYS A 51 -0.05 -11.97 -7.69
CA LYS A 51 1.39 -11.94 -7.91
C LYS A 51 1.74 -11.08 -9.12
N GLU A 52 1.03 -11.25 -10.23
CA GLU A 52 1.25 -10.45 -11.44
C GLU A 52 0.97 -8.97 -11.19
N ILE A 53 -0.11 -8.66 -10.48
CA ILE A 53 -0.46 -7.28 -10.17
C ILE A 53 0.61 -6.64 -9.28
N PHE A 54 1.07 -7.36 -8.25
CA PHE A 54 2.10 -6.83 -7.35
C PHE A 54 3.42 -6.59 -8.07
N LEU A 55 3.84 -7.50 -8.95
CA LEU A 55 5.04 -7.31 -9.74
C LEU A 55 4.92 -6.08 -10.66
N HIS A 56 3.74 -5.88 -11.23
CA HIS A 56 3.49 -4.72 -12.07
C HIS A 56 3.60 -3.42 -11.27
N GLN A 57 3.02 -3.38 -10.08
CA GLN A 57 3.05 -2.19 -9.23
C GLN A 57 4.47 -1.82 -8.78
N GLU A 58 5.34 -2.81 -8.66
CA GLU A 58 6.71 -2.62 -8.19
C GLU A 58 7.70 -2.27 -9.31
N ARG A 59 7.25 -2.15 -10.54
CA ARG A 59 8.14 -1.76 -11.64
C ARG A 59 8.73 -0.38 -11.39
N LEU A 60 10.00 -0.24 -11.71
CA LEU A 60 10.72 1.02 -11.52
C LEU A 60 10.05 2.19 -12.23
N ASP A 61 9.39 1.92 -13.35
CA ASP A 61 8.67 2.95 -14.11
C ASP A 61 7.61 3.67 -13.29
N PHE A 62 7.08 3.01 -12.26
CA PHE A 62 5.98 3.51 -11.43
C PHE A 62 6.41 3.91 -10.03
N THR A 63 7.71 3.94 -9.75
CA THR A 63 8.22 4.19 -8.41
C THR A 63 9.11 5.43 -8.37
N CYS A 64 9.17 6.04 -7.21
CA CYS A 64 10.15 7.08 -6.93
C CYS A 64 10.60 6.95 -5.47
N ARG A 65 11.78 7.45 -5.18
CA ARG A 65 12.30 7.50 -3.82
C ARG A 65 12.29 8.93 -3.32
N PHE A 66 11.82 9.10 -2.10
CA PHE A 66 11.87 10.38 -1.42
C PHE A 66 12.97 10.33 -0.36
N LYS A 67 13.89 11.27 -0.45
CA LYS A 67 14.96 11.39 0.55
C LYS A 67 14.56 12.44 1.58
N TRP A 68 14.39 12.00 2.81
CA TRP A 68 14.03 12.88 3.89
C TRP A 68 15.17 13.82 4.26
N THR A 69 14.83 15.07 4.52
CA THR A 69 15.73 16.05 5.12
C THR A 69 15.09 16.54 6.41
N GLU A 70 15.89 17.17 7.26
CA GLU A 70 15.38 17.73 8.50
C GLU A 70 14.27 18.73 8.21
N ASN A 71 13.20 18.67 8.99
CA ASN A 71 12.01 19.51 8.85
C ASN A 71 11.23 19.33 7.55
N ALA A 72 11.51 18.26 6.82
CA ALA A 72 10.75 17.97 5.59
C ALA A 72 9.35 17.45 5.93
N VAL A 73 8.39 17.83 5.10
CA VAL A 73 7.01 17.34 5.18
C VAL A 73 6.67 16.69 3.84
N ALA A 74 6.16 15.47 3.88
CA ALA A 74 5.68 14.79 2.67
C ALA A 74 4.18 14.55 2.79
N LEU A 75 3.49 14.76 1.69
CA LEU A 75 2.05 14.52 1.58
C LEU A 75 1.83 13.58 0.40
N TRP A 76 1.08 12.51 0.61
CA TRP A 76 0.73 11.60 -0.47
C TRP A 76 -0.71 11.12 -0.34
N ASP A 77 -1.24 10.67 -1.47
CA ASP A 77 -2.62 10.20 -1.56
C ASP A 77 -2.65 8.69 -1.45
N ASN A 78 -3.05 8.18 -0.30
CA ASN A 78 -3.15 6.73 -0.05
C ASN A 78 -4.21 6.04 -0.92
N ARG A 79 -5.12 6.79 -1.51
CA ARG A 79 -6.16 6.22 -2.37
C ARG A 79 -5.60 5.62 -3.65
N CYS A 80 -4.52 6.18 -4.15
CA CYS A 80 -3.94 5.80 -5.45
C CYS A 80 -2.44 5.52 -5.42
N THR A 81 -1.79 5.62 -4.27
CA THR A 81 -0.35 5.37 -4.14
C THR A 81 -0.05 4.36 -3.05
N LEU A 82 1.10 3.70 -3.19
CA LEU A 82 1.66 2.83 -2.16
C LEU A 82 2.99 3.43 -1.72
N HIS A 83 3.33 3.21 -0.47
CA HIS A 83 4.59 3.71 0.07
C HIS A 83 5.24 2.66 0.96
N GLN A 84 6.54 2.77 1.13
CA GLN A 84 7.32 1.84 1.91
C GLN A 84 8.48 2.55 2.59
N GLY A 85 8.67 2.26 3.88
CA GLY A 85 9.85 2.69 4.59
C GLY A 85 11.04 1.80 4.24
N LEU A 86 12.15 2.41 3.86
CA LEU A 86 13.38 1.67 3.59
C LEU A 86 14.12 1.44 4.89
N THR A 87 14.87 0.36 4.97
CA THR A 87 15.50 -0.10 6.21
C THR A 87 16.97 0.31 6.35
N ASP A 88 17.47 1.11 5.44
CA ASP A 88 18.88 1.55 5.44
C ASP A 88 19.22 2.50 6.60
N PHE A 89 18.21 3.03 7.29
CA PHE A 89 18.40 3.88 8.46
C PHE A 89 18.51 3.11 9.77
N PHE A 90 18.25 1.80 9.77
CA PHE A 90 18.34 1.00 11.00
C PHE A 90 19.77 0.88 11.49
N PRO A 91 20.01 1.00 12.81
CA PRO A 91 21.33 0.77 13.37
C PRO A 91 21.91 -0.58 12.93
N GLY A 92 23.17 -0.60 12.51
CA GLY A 92 23.85 -1.79 12.04
C GLY A 92 23.54 -2.15 10.60
N ARG A 93 22.68 -1.41 9.94
CA ARG A 93 22.33 -1.66 8.53
C ARG A 93 22.74 -0.56 7.58
N GLY A 94 23.15 0.57 8.07
CA GLY A 94 23.44 1.69 7.20
C GLY A 94 24.04 2.84 7.99
N LEU A 95 23.40 3.98 7.92
CA LEU A 95 23.95 5.22 8.44
C LEU A 95 23.98 5.30 9.98
N GLY A 96 23.27 4.40 10.67
CA GLY A 96 23.32 4.32 12.12
C GLY A 96 22.75 5.53 12.86
N HIS A 97 21.87 6.30 12.24
CA HIS A 97 21.27 7.48 12.86
C HIS A 97 19.79 7.26 13.15
N GLU A 98 19.27 8.00 14.10
CA GLU A 98 17.85 7.99 14.40
C GLU A 98 17.03 8.64 13.30
N ARG A 99 15.81 8.14 13.16
CA ARG A 99 14.81 8.73 12.28
C ARG A 99 13.50 8.82 13.05
N ILE A 100 13.14 10.03 13.42
CA ILE A 100 11.90 10.30 14.16
C ILE A 100 10.96 11.06 13.26
N MET A 101 9.73 10.56 13.14
CA MET A 101 8.73 11.13 12.26
C MET A 101 7.36 11.09 12.92
N ASP A 102 6.59 12.13 12.67
CA ASP A 102 5.18 12.17 13.01
C ASP A 102 4.33 11.94 11.78
N ARG A 103 3.21 11.29 11.96
CA ARG A 103 2.28 11.00 10.87
C ARG A 103 0.87 11.41 11.23
N ILE A 104 0.19 12.05 10.30
CA ILE A 104 -1.22 12.38 10.41
C ILE A 104 -1.92 11.80 9.19
N ALA A 105 -3.03 11.10 9.43
CA ALA A 105 -3.87 10.59 8.35
C ALA A 105 -5.18 11.37 8.34
N ILE A 106 -5.58 11.79 7.14
CA ILE A 106 -6.85 12.50 6.96
C ILE A 106 -7.94 11.46 6.72
N GLU A 107 -9.04 11.59 7.41
CA GLU A 107 -10.19 10.72 7.25
C GLU A 107 -10.84 10.91 5.89
N GLY A 108 -11.25 9.82 5.27
CA GLY A 108 -11.87 9.84 3.96
C GLY A 108 -13.00 8.85 3.83
N GLU A 109 -13.55 8.76 2.63
CA GLU A 109 -14.65 7.87 2.33
C GLU A 109 -14.18 6.42 2.24
N LYS A 110 -15.12 5.49 2.50
CA LYS A 110 -14.86 4.08 2.31
C LYS A 110 -14.65 3.80 0.81
N PRO A 111 -13.62 3.02 0.44
CA PRO A 111 -13.41 2.65 -0.97
C PRO A 111 -14.61 1.92 -1.58
N SER A 112 -14.94 2.27 -2.77
CA SER A 112 -16.07 1.67 -3.48
C SER A 112 -15.72 1.40 -4.94
#